data_34e07f095ffb89be93ec63f7731ffa43
#
_entry.id   34e07f095ffb89be93ec63f7731ffa43
#
_cell.length_a   1.000
_cell.length_b   1.000
_cell.length_c   1.000
_cell.angle_alpha   90.00
_cell.angle_beta   90.00
_cell.angle_gamma   90.00
#
_symmetry.space_group_name_H-M   'P 1'
#
loop_
_entity.id
_entity.type
_entity.pdbx_description
1 polymer ?
#
loop_
_entity_poly.entity_id
_entity_poly.type
_entity_poly.pdbx_seq_one_letter_code
_entity_poly.pdbx_strand_id
1 'polypeptide(L)'
;HPPMDLGDVDVRRFHPFQGNRKYVRDRATETLGLLYEMHWPYRQKETSRGARRSPLHDKLVAAGACMGEATGWERPNWYAPTPEEAKYEYSYKRQNWFAHSAAEHTAARDNVALFDQTSFSKFEVQGPRAVAAMNRICANDVDVALGASVYGAWLNERGGIEADLTVTRTGENKFFVVTAAATQTRDFDWLTKHLPANGSVVATDVTSAYTVLAVMGPNSRTFLESVTDADLSNEAFPFGTSQQIEIGYATVTALRMTYVGELGWELYVPSEFAAHVFETLTDVGVDHDLKLAGYHALDSLRLEKGYRHWGHDIT
;
A
#
# COMPACT_ATOMS: atom_id res chain seq x y z
N HIS A 1 18.11 -0.05 26.44
CA HIS A 1 17.03 -0.31 25.49
C HIS A 1 15.75 -0.59 26.27
N PRO A 2 14.62 -0.03 25.86
CA PRO A 2 13.34 -0.31 26.50
C PRO A 2 12.99 -1.78 26.33
N PRO A 3 12.26 -2.39 27.29
CA PRO A 3 11.82 -3.77 27.22
C PRO A 3 10.62 -3.98 26.27
N MET A 4 10.10 -2.90 25.67
CA MET A 4 8.95 -2.91 24.77
C MET A 4 9.24 -2.09 23.52
N ASP A 5 8.48 -2.30 22.46
CA ASP A 5 8.49 -1.44 21.28
C ASP A 5 7.99 -0.03 21.65
N LEU A 6 8.73 0.98 21.21
CA LEU A 6 8.38 2.39 21.34
C LEU A 6 8.07 3.03 19.98
N GLY A 7 7.89 2.23 18.94
CA GLY A 7 7.58 2.72 17.59
C GLY A 7 6.40 3.67 17.56
N ASP A 8 5.38 3.41 18.38
CA ASP A 8 4.19 4.24 18.47
C ASP A 8 4.40 5.64 19.06
N VAL A 9 5.47 5.84 19.81
CA VAL A 9 5.83 7.13 20.39
C VAL A 9 7.10 7.73 19.77
N ASP A 10 7.67 7.11 18.75
CA ASP A 10 8.84 7.60 18.06
C ASP A 10 8.46 8.74 17.11
N VAL A 11 9.00 9.94 17.37
CA VAL A 11 8.75 11.14 16.54
C VAL A 11 9.21 10.98 15.08
N ARG A 12 10.13 10.07 14.79
CA ARG A 12 10.64 9.81 13.44
C ARG A 12 9.59 9.15 12.53
N ARG A 13 8.52 8.60 13.09
CA ARG A 13 7.40 8.04 12.31
C ARG A 13 6.52 9.12 11.69
N PHE A 14 6.56 10.34 12.22
CA PHE A 14 5.72 11.41 11.72
C PHE A 14 6.27 11.98 10.40
N HIS A 15 5.40 12.04 9.41
CA HIS A 15 5.74 12.72 8.17
C HIS A 15 5.87 14.23 8.40
N PRO A 16 6.80 14.94 7.74
CA PRO A 16 7.06 16.37 7.97
C PRO A 16 5.81 17.27 7.91
N PHE A 17 4.82 16.96 7.06
CA PHE A 17 3.59 17.73 6.99
C PHE A 17 2.79 17.74 8.30
N GLN A 18 2.90 16.69 9.13
CA GLN A 18 2.22 16.59 10.42
C GLN A 18 2.74 17.60 11.44
N GLY A 19 3.92 18.21 11.19
CA GLY A 19 4.43 19.37 11.92
C GLY A 19 3.88 20.73 11.43
N ASN A 20 3.07 20.75 10.38
CA ASN A 20 2.45 21.98 9.87
C ASN A 20 1.53 22.61 10.93
N ARG A 21 1.71 23.92 11.19
CA ARG A 21 0.99 24.62 12.26
C ARG A 21 -0.53 24.57 12.12
N LYS A 22 -1.04 24.64 10.90
CA LYS A 22 -2.49 24.55 10.66
C LYS A 22 -2.98 23.12 10.96
N TYR A 23 -2.27 22.11 10.45
CA TYR A 23 -2.60 20.71 10.71
C TYR A 23 -2.63 20.42 12.22
N VAL A 24 -1.58 20.79 12.94
CA VAL A 24 -1.47 20.56 14.40
C VAL A 24 -2.60 21.26 15.16
N ARG A 25 -2.85 22.54 14.86
CA ARG A 25 -3.91 23.31 15.53
C ARG A 25 -5.29 22.68 15.32
N ASP A 26 -5.60 22.30 14.08
CA ASP A 26 -6.93 21.80 13.73
C ASP A 26 -7.13 20.36 14.28
N ARG A 27 -6.07 19.53 14.30
CA ARG A 27 -6.08 18.13 14.76
C ARG A 27 -5.95 17.97 16.28
N ALA A 28 -5.20 18.83 16.96
CA ALA A 28 -4.87 18.67 18.38
C ALA A 28 -6.12 18.65 19.27
N THR A 29 -7.06 19.53 19.02
CA THR A 29 -8.31 19.62 19.81
C THR A 29 -9.13 18.34 19.72
N GLU A 30 -9.30 17.81 18.50
CA GLU A 30 -10.00 16.54 18.27
C GLU A 30 -9.26 15.37 18.94
N THR A 31 -7.94 15.30 18.74
CA THR A 31 -7.13 14.21 19.31
C THR A 31 -7.20 14.20 20.84
N LEU A 32 -7.13 15.37 21.48
CA LEU A 32 -7.26 15.49 22.93
C LEU A 32 -8.69 15.14 23.40
N GLY A 33 -9.71 15.58 22.68
CA GLY A 33 -11.11 15.26 22.97
C GLY A 33 -11.41 13.76 22.88
N LEU A 34 -10.76 13.06 21.96
CA LEU A 34 -10.92 11.62 21.74
C LEU A 34 -10.05 10.74 22.64
N LEU A 35 -9.18 11.33 23.49
CA LEU A 35 -8.20 10.57 24.27
C LEU A 35 -8.83 9.47 25.15
N TYR A 36 -10.02 9.72 25.67
CA TYR A 36 -10.77 8.80 26.54
C TYR A 36 -12.00 8.19 25.85
N GLU A 37 -12.20 8.47 24.58
CA GLU A 37 -13.28 7.88 23.82
C GLU A 37 -12.93 6.49 23.30
N MET A 38 -13.95 5.70 23.02
CA MET A 38 -13.78 4.42 22.37
C MET A 38 -13.38 4.62 20.90
N HIS A 39 -12.24 4.04 20.50
CA HIS A 39 -11.74 4.10 19.12
C HIS A 39 -12.24 2.94 18.26
N TRP A 40 -12.77 1.94 18.85
CA TRP A 40 -13.35 0.78 18.18
C TRP A 40 -14.78 1.06 17.71
N PRO A 41 -15.18 0.59 16.51
CA PRO A 41 -14.32 0.02 15.49
C PRO A 41 -13.91 1.10 14.46
N TYR A 42 -12.62 1.24 14.20
CA TYR A 42 -12.07 2.10 13.14
C TYR A 42 -12.50 3.58 13.20
N ARG A 43 -12.61 4.16 14.39
CA ARG A 43 -12.97 5.59 14.55
C ARG A 43 -12.06 6.46 13.70
N GLN A 44 -12.64 7.17 12.74
CA GLN A 44 -11.91 8.11 11.88
C GLN A 44 -11.92 9.51 12.49
N LYS A 45 -10.83 10.24 12.30
CA LYS A 45 -10.76 11.66 12.64
C LYS A 45 -11.45 12.50 11.55
N GLU A 46 -12.09 13.58 11.97
CA GLU A 46 -12.88 14.45 11.10
C GLU A 46 -12.10 15.71 10.69
N THR A 47 -11.18 16.19 11.56
CA THR A 47 -10.37 17.36 11.29
C THR A 47 -9.12 17.04 10.45
N SER A 48 -8.53 18.06 9.87
CA SER A 48 -7.28 17.97 9.08
C SER A 48 -7.32 16.88 8.00
N ARG A 49 -8.49 16.67 7.40
CA ARG A 49 -8.72 15.73 6.31
C ARG A 49 -8.26 16.31 4.99
N GLY A 50 -8.00 15.43 4.02
CA GLY A 50 -7.60 15.81 2.66
C GLY A 50 -6.19 16.35 2.53
N ALA A 51 -5.30 16.10 3.51
CA ALA A 51 -3.93 16.62 3.48
C ALA A 51 -3.06 15.95 2.42
N ARG A 52 -3.18 14.63 2.27
CA ARG A 52 -2.48 13.85 1.26
C ARG A 52 -3.49 13.02 0.47
N ARG A 53 -3.51 13.22 -0.84
CA ARG A 53 -4.46 12.56 -1.74
C ARG A 53 -3.71 11.84 -2.85
N SER A 54 -4.20 10.65 -3.23
CA SER A 54 -3.74 10.01 -4.45
C SER A 54 -4.28 10.78 -5.68
N PRO A 55 -3.66 10.63 -6.87
CA PRO A 55 -4.22 11.20 -8.11
C PRO A 55 -5.65 10.72 -8.41
N LEU A 56 -6.06 9.60 -7.80
CA LEU A 56 -7.37 8.98 -8.00
C LEU A 56 -8.43 9.43 -6.99
N HIS A 57 -8.05 10.19 -5.95
CA HIS A 57 -8.92 10.53 -4.83
C HIS A 57 -10.34 10.94 -5.25
N ASP A 58 -10.46 11.91 -6.16
CA ASP A 58 -11.78 12.44 -6.52
C ASP A 58 -12.60 11.43 -7.34
N LYS A 59 -11.94 10.57 -8.14
CA LYS A 59 -12.59 9.47 -8.85
C LYS A 59 -13.11 8.39 -7.89
N LEU A 60 -12.30 8.04 -6.89
CA LEU A 60 -12.69 7.06 -5.87
C LEU A 60 -13.87 7.58 -5.02
N VAL A 61 -13.85 8.85 -4.63
CA VAL A 61 -14.97 9.48 -3.94
C VAL A 61 -16.24 9.47 -4.81
N ALA A 62 -16.12 9.82 -6.10
CA ALA A 62 -17.24 9.76 -7.03
C ALA A 62 -17.79 8.33 -7.23
N ALA A 63 -16.94 7.31 -7.06
CA ALA A 63 -17.32 5.90 -7.09
C ALA A 63 -17.90 5.36 -5.76
N GLY A 64 -18.13 6.24 -4.77
CA GLY A 64 -18.72 5.87 -3.48
C GLY A 64 -17.71 5.47 -2.41
N ALA A 65 -16.42 5.80 -2.54
CA ALA A 65 -15.43 5.51 -1.52
C ALA A 65 -15.70 6.29 -0.23
N CYS A 66 -15.87 5.57 0.87
CA CYS A 66 -15.78 6.12 2.21
C CYS A 66 -14.32 6.20 2.62
N MET A 67 -13.77 7.41 2.61
CA MET A 67 -12.35 7.65 2.85
C MET A 67 -12.01 7.58 4.33
N GLY A 68 -10.91 6.90 4.66
CA GLY A 68 -10.24 6.98 5.94
C GLY A 68 -8.88 7.66 5.84
N GLU A 69 -8.28 8.00 6.96
CA GLU A 69 -6.97 8.66 7.01
C GLU A 69 -5.92 7.72 7.62
N ALA A 70 -4.78 7.60 6.93
CA ALA A 70 -3.59 6.98 7.46
C ALA A 70 -2.36 7.86 7.18
N THR A 71 -1.75 8.41 8.22
CA THR A 71 -0.57 9.30 8.12
C THR A 71 -0.81 10.46 7.14
N GLY A 72 -2.02 11.02 7.20
CA GLY A 72 -2.50 12.09 6.31
C GLY A 72 -2.99 11.62 4.94
N TRP A 73 -2.71 10.40 4.54
CA TRP A 73 -3.24 9.85 3.30
C TRP A 73 -4.75 9.57 3.42
N GLU A 74 -5.52 10.15 2.49
CA GLU A 74 -6.90 9.73 2.25
C GLU A 74 -6.86 8.44 1.43
N ARG A 75 -7.54 7.39 1.93
CA ARG A 75 -7.61 6.09 1.24
C ARG A 75 -8.97 5.46 1.42
N PRO A 76 -9.48 4.70 0.43
CA PRO A 76 -10.79 4.07 0.55
C PRO A 76 -10.76 2.99 1.64
N ASN A 77 -11.62 3.13 2.65
CA ASN A 77 -11.79 2.08 3.63
C ASN A 77 -12.87 1.06 3.22
N TRP A 78 -13.91 1.53 2.55
CA TRP A 78 -14.99 0.72 1.96
C TRP A 78 -15.74 1.54 0.92
N TYR A 79 -16.61 0.92 0.12
CA TYR A 79 -17.39 1.60 -0.91
C TYR A 79 -18.89 1.47 -0.64
N ALA A 80 -19.58 2.60 -0.61
CA ALA A 80 -21.03 2.71 -0.56
C ALA A 80 -21.64 2.61 -1.99
N PRO A 81 -22.94 2.32 -2.10
CA PRO A 81 -23.63 2.34 -3.40
C PRO A 81 -23.63 3.74 -4.05
N THR A 82 -23.68 4.79 -3.24
CA THR A 82 -23.62 6.19 -3.70
C THR A 82 -22.64 6.99 -2.84
N PRO A 83 -22.08 8.09 -3.38
CA PRO A 83 -21.19 8.98 -2.60
C PRO A 83 -21.84 9.57 -1.35
N GLU A 84 -23.16 9.82 -1.37
CA GLU A 84 -23.91 10.38 -0.25
C GLU A 84 -24.02 9.40 0.94
N GLU A 85 -23.97 8.11 0.65
CA GLU A 85 -24.00 7.03 1.65
C GLU A 85 -22.60 6.69 2.19
N ALA A 86 -21.54 7.22 1.57
CA ALA A 86 -20.15 6.94 1.90
C ALA A 86 -19.70 7.65 3.20
N LYS A 87 -20.30 7.30 4.32
CA LYS A 87 -20.02 7.87 5.65
C LYS A 87 -20.04 6.79 6.73
N TYR A 88 -19.30 7.02 7.81
CA TYR A 88 -19.34 6.16 8.98
C TYR A 88 -20.57 6.47 9.84
N GLU A 89 -21.34 5.42 10.14
CA GLU A 89 -22.41 5.45 11.13
C GLU A 89 -22.08 4.42 12.22
N TYR A 90 -21.41 4.87 13.27
CA TYR A 90 -20.93 4.00 14.34
C TYR A 90 -22.07 3.43 15.18
N SER A 91 -21.97 2.15 15.51
CA SER A 91 -22.98 1.41 16.25
C SER A 91 -22.35 0.38 17.19
N TYR A 92 -22.98 0.10 18.32
CA TYR A 92 -22.64 -1.06 19.16
C TYR A 92 -23.07 -2.40 18.57
N LYS A 93 -23.84 -2.36 17.47
CA LYS A 93 -24.24 -3.52 16.69
C LYS A 93 -23.30 -3.67 15.48
N ARG A 94 -23.76 -4.40 14.45
CA ARG A 94 -23.06 -4.50 13.17
C ARG A 94 -22.98 -3.11 12.52
N GLN A 95 -21.80 -2.75 12.05
CA GLN A 95 -21.53 -1.44 11.47
C GLN A 95 -22.21 -1.28 10.10
N ASN A 96 -22.49 -0.04 9.68
CA ASN A 96 -23.16 0.23 8.41
C ASN A 96 -22.36 -0.24 7.19
N TRP A 97 -21.03 -0.23 7.27
CA TRP A 97 -20.15 -0.71 6.18
C TRP A 97 -20.02 -2.24 6.08
N PHE A 98 -20.51 -3.00 7.07
CA PHE A 98 -20.27 -4.44 7.14
C PHE A 98 -20.72 -5.19 5.87
N ALA A 99 -21.93 -4.92 5.37
CA ALA A 99 -22.44 -5.59 4.18
C ALA A 99 -21.65 -5.24 2.93
N HIS A 100 -21.18 -4.00 2.82
CA HIS A 100 -20.38 -3.51 1.70
C HIS A 100 -18.99 -4.14 1.71
N SER A 101 -18.28 -4.08 2.85
CA SER A 101 -16.97 -4.72 3.00
C SER A 101 -17.04 -6.24 2.84
N ALA A 102 -18.14 -6.89 3.25
CA ALA A 102 -18.35 -8.32 2.99
C ALA A 102 -18.50 -8.61 1.49
N ALA A 103 -19.21 -7.77 0.75
CA ALA A 103 -19.34 -7.92 -0.70
C ALA A 103 -18.00 -7.70 -1.43
N GLU A 104 -17.20 -6.71 -0.99
CA GLU A 104 -15.83 -6.47 -1.47
C GLU A 104 -14.93 -7.67 -1.20
N HIS A 105 -14.98 -8.20 0.02
CA HIS A 105 -14.26 -9.39 0.44
C HIS A 105 -14.61 -10.60 -0.43
N THR A 106 -15.90 -10.86 -0.62
CA THR A 106 -16.39 -11.97 -1.46
C THR A 106 -15.93 -11.82 -2.91
N ALA A 107 -15.98 -10.59 -3.46
CA ALA A 107 -15.49 -10.34 -4.81
C ALA A 107 -14.00 -10.68 -4.98
N ALA A 108 -13.16 -10.33 -3.99
CA ALA A 108 -11.75 -10.68 -4.02
C ALA A 108 -11.49 -12.19 -3.85
N ARG A 109 -12.39 -12.94 -3.15
CA ARG A 109 -12.28 -14.41 -3.01
C ARG A 109 -12.76 -15.16 -4.23
N ASP A 110 -13.87 -14.72 -4.84
CA ASP A 110 -14.61 -15.51 -5.81
C ASP A 110 -14.49 -14.98 -7.25
N ASN A 111 -14.05 -13.71 -7.42
CA ASN A 111 -13.96 -13.06 -8.72
C ASN A 111 -12.70 -12.19 -8.83
N VAL A 112 -12.85 -10.88 -8.91
CA VAL A 112 -11.77 -9.89 -9.02
C VAL A 112 -12.14 -8.58 -8.31
N ALA A 113 -11.19 -8.04 -7.56
CA ALA A 113 -11.33 -6.75 -6.88
C ALA A 113 -10.13 -5.83 -7.18
N LEU A 114 -10.40 -4.53 -7.20
CA LEU A 114 -9.40 -3.47 -7.41
C LEU A 114 -9.26 -2.65 -6.13
N PHE A 115 -8.03 -2.58 -5.59
CA PHE A 115 -7.67 -1.82 -4.40
C PHE A 115 -6.75 -0.66 -4.77
N ASP A 116 -7.01 0.54 -4.23
CA ASP A 116 -6.02 1.63 -4.24
C ASP A 116 -5.04 1.47 -3.07
N GLN A 117 -3.83 1.06 -3.39
CA GLN A 117 -2.71 0.92 -2.45
C GLN A 117 -1.67 2.05 -2.60
N THR A 118 -2.02 3.16 -3.22
CA THR A 118 -1.11 4.29 -3.50
C THR A 118 -0.41 4.84 -2.26
N SER A 119 -1.03 4.71 -1.08
CA SER A 119 -0.47 5.21 0.17
C SER A 119 0.78 4.47 0.67
N PHE A 120 1.06 3.24 0.20
CA PHE A 120 2.28 2.53 0.56
C PHE A 120 3.51 3.34 0.19
N SER A 121 4.53 3.30 1.05
CA SER A 121 5.79 4.00 0.82
C SER A 121 6.63 3.28 -0.21
N LYS A 122 7.25 4.02 -1.10
CA LYS A 122 8.05 3.50 -2.21
C LYS A 122 9.39 4.20 -2.24
N PHE A 123 10.48 3.43 -2.20
CA PHE A 123 11.83 3.95 -2.26
C PHE A 123 12.60 3.30 -3.40
N GLU A 124 13.38 4.09 -4.12
CA GLU A 124 14.40 3.59 -5.04
C GLU A 124 15.76 3.61 -4.37
N VAL A 125 16.51 2.51 -4.46
CA VAL A 125 17.86 2.40 -3.97
C VAL A 125 18.77 2.04 -5.14
N GLN A 126 19.77 2.86 -5.41
CA GLN A 126 20.64 2.64 -6.58
C GLN A 126 22.08 3.06 -6.33
N GLY A 127 22.99 2.43 -7.06
CA GLY A 127 24.42 2.77 -7.06
C GLY A 127 25.32 1.54 -7.12
N PRO A 128 26.61 1.71 -7.43
CA PRO A 128 27.53 0.59 -7.72
C PRO A 128 27.66 -0.44 -6.58
N ARG A 129 27.27 -0.10 -5.36
CA ARG A 129 27.32 -0.98 -4.19
C ARG A 129 25.93 -1.29 -3.63
N ALA A 130 24.84 -1.06 -4.40
CA ALA A 130 23.47 -1.23 -3.93
C ALA A 130 23.18 -2.68 -3.51
N VAL A 131 23.63 -3.67 -4.28
CA VAL A 131 23.43 -5.10 -3.94
C VAL A 131 24.04 -5.43 -2.58
N ALA A 132 25.30 -5.08 -2.35
CA ALA A 132 25.99 -5.34 -1.09
C ALA A 132 25.36 -4.57 0.10
N ALA A 133 24.89 -3.33 -0.13
CA ALA A 133 24.24 -2.52 0.89
C ALA A 133 22.88 -3.11 1.26
N MET A 134 22.06 -3.45 0.28
CA MET A 134 20.74 -4.04 0.52
C MET A 134 20.83 -5.41 1.19
N ASN A 135 21.73 -6.29 0.74
CA ASN A 135 21.94 -7.59 1.39
C ASN A 135 22.44 -7.48 2.83
N ARG A 136 23.09 -6.37 3.19
CA ARG A 136 23.52 -6.15 4.58
C ARG A 136 22.36 -5.81 5.51
N ILE A 137 21.35 -5.08 5.03
CA ILE A 137 20.25 -4.56 5.85
C ILE A 137 19.01 -5.44 5.79
N CYS A 138 18.82 -6.22 4.72
CA CYS A 138 17.72 -7.15 4.59
C CYS A 138 18.03 -8.49 5.28
N ALA A 139 17.03 -9.05 5.95
CA ALA A 139 17.14 -10.38 6.58
C ALA A 139 17.24 -11.51 5.54
N ASN A 140 16.63 -11.31 4.38
CA ASN A 140 16.67 -12.25 3.26
C ASN A 140 17.74 -11.82 2.24
N ASP A 141 18.25 -12.79 1.48
CA ASP A 141 19.09 -12.51 0.32
C ASP A 141 18.26 -11.78 -0.76
N VAL A 142 18.71 -10.61 -1.16
CA VAL A 142 18.10 -9.78 -2.21
C VAL A 142 19.00 -9.69 -3.47
N ASP A 143 20.12 -10.40 -3.52
CA ASP A 143 20.92 -10.60 -4.72
C ASP A 143 20.28 -11.69 -5.61
N VAL A 144 19.08 -11.39 -6.05
CA VAL A 144 18.23 -12.27 -6.86
C VAL A 144 18.24 -11.86 -8.32
N ALA A 145 17.60 -12.62 -9.20
CA ALA A 145 17.47 -12.28 -10.61
C ALA A 145 16.78 -10.92 -10.80
N LEU A 146 17.07 -10.25 -11.92
CA LEU A 146 16.36 -9.02 -12.29
C LEU A 146 14.86 -9.28 -12.40
N GLY A 147 14.07 -8.38 -11.87
CA GLY A 147 12.63 -8.51 -11.78
C GLY A 147 12.14 -9.35 -10.59
N ALA A 148 12.99 -10.13 -9.93
CA ALA A 148 12.57 -10.89 -8.76
C ALA A 148 12.34 -9.99 -7.55
N SER A 149 11.33 -10.36 -6.75
CA SER A 149 10.88 -9.66 -5.54
C SER A 149 10.99 -10.56 -4.33
N VAL A 150 11.52 -10.01 -3.25
CA VAL A 150 11.70 -10.70 -1.96
C VAL A 150 10.90 -9.97 -0.90
N TYR A 151 9.95 -10.65 -0.28
CA TYR A 151 9.34 -10.18 0.96
C TYR A 151 10.23 -10.57 2.14
N GLY A 152 10.50 -9.64 3.03
CA GLY A 152 11.35 -9.85 4.18
C GLY A 152 11.29 -8.73 5.19
N ALA A 153 12.28 -8.67 6.07
CA ALA A 153 12.38 -7.67 7.11
C ALA A 153 13.75 -6.97 7.10
N TRP A 154 13.78 -5.75 7.59
CA TRP A 154 15.00 -5.14 8.11
C TRP A 154 15.11 -5.46 9.60
N LEU A 155 16.31 -5.82 10.02
CA LEU A 155 16.58 -6.20 11.40
C LEU A 155 17.62 -5.27 12.03
N ASN A 156 17.41 -4.96 13.30
CA ASN A 156 18.44 -4.29 14.09
C ASN A 156 19.53 -5.31 14.53
N GLU A 157 20.58 -4.80 15.16
CA GLU A 157 21.74 -5.61 15.60
C GLU A 157 21.38 -6.73 16.60
N ARG A 158 20.17 -6.76 17.15
CA ARG A 158 19.67 -7.76 18.07
C ARG A 158 18.72 -8.77 17.41
N GLY A 159 18.47 -8.62 16.11
CA GLY A 159 17.53 -9.44 15.38
C GLY A 159 16.06 -9.01 15.54
N GLY A 160 15.80 -7.86 16.17
CA GLY A 160 14.45 -7.26 16.22
C GLY A 160 14.05 -6.67 14.88
N ILE A 161 12.79 -6.82 14.51
CA ILE A 161 12.24 -6.28 13.26
C ILE A 161 12.13 -4.75 13.35
N GLU A 162 12.68 -4.06 12.36
CA GLU A 162 12.58 -2.61 12.21
C GLU A 162 11.58 -2.22 11.12
N ALA A 163 11.44 -3.01 10.09
CA ALA A 163 10.41 -2.89 9.06
C ALA A 163 10.16 -4.23 8.40
N ASP A 164 8.93 -4.47 7.95
CA ASP A 164 8.60 -5.50 6.98
C ASP A 164 8.34 -4.85 5.62
N LEU A 165 8.81 -5.47 4.57
CA LEU A 165 8.87 -4.81 3.27
C LEU A 165 9.04 -5.80 2.11
N THR A 166 8.76 -5.29 0.91
CA THR A 166 9.07 -5.98 -0.34
C THR A 166 10.22 -5.27 -1.03
N VAL A 167 11.22 -6.04 -1.46
CA VAL A 167 12.37 -5.55 -2.23
C VAL A 167 12.35 -6.19 -3.60
N THR A 168 12.24 -5.39 -4.64
CA THR A 168 12.29 -5.85 -6.04
C THR A 168 13.60 -5.39 -6.68
N ARG A 169 14.35 -6.31 -7.29
CA ARG A 169 15.55 -5.96 -8.04
C ARG A 169 15.15 -5.48 -9.43
N THR A 170 15.13 -4.17 -9.64
CA THR A 170 14.70 -3.54 -10.90
C THR A 170 15.83 -3.23 -11.89
N GLY A 171 17.08 -3.43 -11.48
CA GLY A 171 18.26 -3.25 -12.32
C GLY A 171 19.48 -3.92 -11.70
N GLU A 172 20.59 -3.96 -12.44
CA GLU A 172 21.84 -4.59 -11.97
C GLU A 172 22.24 -4.09 -10.58
N ASN A 173 22.17 -2.76 -10.38
CA ASN A 173 22.49 -2.08 -9.14
C ASN A 173 21.34 -1.16 -8.69
N LYS A 174 20.09 -1.61 -8.89
CA LYS A 174 18.88 -0.83 -8.56
C LYS A 174 17.83 -1.72 -7.94
N PHE A 175 17.23 -1.22 -6.86
CA PHE A 175 16.13 -1.86 -6.13
C PHE A 175 14.96 -0.91 -5.96
N PHE A 176 13.77 -1.47 -5.98
CA PHE A 176 12.54 -0.81 -5.62
C PHE A 176 12.01 -1.43 -4.32
N VAL A 177 11.78 -0.61 -3.32
CA VAL A 177 11.41 -1.03 -1.96
C VAL A 177 10.03 -0.49 -1.64
N VAL A 178 9.14 -1.36 -1.15
CA VAL A 178 7.79 -0.98 -0.73
C VAL A 178 7.61 -1.29 0.73
N THR A 179 7.19 -0.29 1.52
CA THR A 179 6.93 -0.40 2.95
C THR A 179 5.56 0.18 3.32
N ALA A 180 5.17 0.05 4.59
CA ALA A 180 3.90 0.55 5.07
C ALA A 180 3.79 2.09 5.00
N ALA A 181 2.58 2.59 4.75
CA ALA A 181 2.31 4.03 4.70
C ALA A 181 2.57 4.74 6.04
N ALA A 182 2.30 4.06 7.15
CA ALA A 182 2.42 4.62 8.49
C ALA A 182 3.88 4.85 8.94
N THR A 183 4.82 4.11 8.36
CA THR A 183 6.23 4.11 8.75
C THR A 183 7.15 4.78 7.73
N GLN A 184 6.62 5.44 6.71
CA GLN A 184 7.38 6.06 5.60
C GLN A 184 8.63 6.80 6.06
N THR A 185 8.47 7.75 6.99
CA THR A 185 9.59 8.60 7.47
C THR A 185 10.62 7.78 8.25
N ARG A 186 10.15 6.89 9.13
CA ARG A 186 10.99 6.01 9.94
C ARG A 186 11.80 5.05 9.06
N ASP A 187 11.13 4.40 8.11
CA ASP A 187 11.77 3.41 7.25
C ASP A 187 12.78 4.07 6.31
N PHE A 188 12.48 5.26 5.79
CA PHE A 188 13.41 6.01 4.95
C PHE A 188 14.63 6.50 5.76
N ASP A 189 14.43 6.95 7.01
CA ASP A 189 15.52 7.32 7.93
C ASP A 189 16.39 6.09 8.26
N TRP A 190 15.77 4.95 8.55
CA TRP A 190 16.49 3.69 8.77
C TRP A 190 17.32 3.30 7.56
N LEU A 191 16.71 3.25 6.39
CA LEU A 191 17.39 2.93 5.14
C LEU A 191 18.61 3.83 4.92
N THR A 192 18.42 5.13 4.95
CA THR A 192 19.49 6.10 4.65
C THR A 192 20.66 6.03 5.63
N LYS A 193 20.40 5.77 6.90
CA LYS A 193 21.43 5.61 7.93
C LYS A 193 22.29 4.37 7.75
N HIS A 194 21.78 3.35 7.10
CA HIS A 194 22.50 2.08 6.88
C HIS A 194 23.14 1.99 5.50
N LEU A 195 22.94 3.00 4.63
CA LEU A 195 23.66 3.09 3.36
C LEU A 195 25.10 3.57 3.54
N PRO A 196 26.01 3.23 2.61
CA PRO A 196 27.40 3.71 2.65
C PRO A 196 27.50 5.24 2.66
N ALA A 197 28.17 5.81 3.64
CA ALA A 197 28.30 7.26 3.83
C ALA A 197 29.07 7.98 2.69
N ASN A 198 29.78 7.22 1.82
CA ASN A 198 30.56 7.77 0.71
C ASN A 198 29.72 8.09 -0.54
N GLY A 199 28.40 7.98 -0.48
CA GLY A 199 27.51 8.27 -1.61
C GLY A 199 27.54 7.23 -2.75
N SER A 200 28.17 6.07 -2.55
CA SER A 200 28.18 5.00 -3.56
C SER A 200 26.81 4.30 -3.73
N VAL A 201 25.87 4.55 -2.83
CA VAL A 201 24.49 4.13 -2.90
C VAL A 201 23.59 5.28 -2.44
N VAL A 202 22.53 5.54 -3.19
CA VAL A 202 21.56 6.60 -2.90
C VAL A 202 20.18 5.97 -2.78
N ALA A 203 19.43 6.39 -1.76
CA ALA A 203 18.00 6.12 -1.66
C ALA A 203 17.20 7.38 -2.02
N THR A 204 16.12 7.20 -2.74
CA THR A 204 15.18 8.28 -3.11
C THR A 204 13.77 7.87 -2.73
N ASP A 205 13.06 8.74 -2.01
CA ASP A 205 11.64 8.55 -1.76
C ASP A 205 10.85 8.90 -3.04
N VAL A 206 10.27 7.89 -3.64
CA VAL A 206 9.46 7.97 -4.87
C VAL A 206 7.98 7.67 -4.61
N THR A 207 7.55 7.79 -3.35
CA THR A 207 6.18 7.46 -2.94
C THR A 207 5.14 8.17 -3.80
N SER A 208 5.34 9.45 -4.10
CA SER A 208 4.38 10.24 -4.91
C SER A 208 4.56 10.08 -6.42
N ALA A 209 5.59 9.37 -6.87
CA ALA A 209 5.83 9.14 -8.31
C ALA A 209 4.91 8.06 -8.90
N TYR A 210 4.35 7.21 -8.05
CA TYR A 210 3.55 6.05 -8.48
C TYR A 210 2.22 5.98 -7.74
N THR A 211 1.15 5.81 -8.51
CA THR A 211 -0.11 5.24 -8.03
C THR A 211 0.01 3.73 -8.00
N VAL A 212 -0.56 3.08 -7.00
CA VAL A 212 -0.56 1.62 -6.90
C VAL A 212 -1.99 1.11 -6.93
N LEU A 213 -2.29 0.35 -7.98
CA LEU A 213 -3.57 -0.33 -8.16
C LEU A 213 -3.35 -1.84 -8.04
N ALA A 214 -3.96 -2.46 -7.06
CA ALA A 214 -3.85 -3.90 -6.87
C ALA A 214 -5.10 -4.61 -7.42
N VAL A 215 -4.90 -5.44 -8.43
CA VAL A 215 -5.93 -6.29 -9.03
C VAL A 215 -5.79 -7.69 -8.44
N MET A 216 -6.76 -8.11 -7.65
CA MET A 216 -6.67 -9.34 -6.86
C MET A 216 -7.94 -10.16 -6.92
N GLY A 217 -7.79 -11.48 -7.00
CA GLY A 217 -8.88 -12.46 -7.07
C GLY A 217 -8.60 -13.56 -8.08
N PRO A 218 -9.32 -14.69 -8.05
CA PRO A 218 -9.07 -15.83 -8.93
C PRO A 218 -9.20 -15.47 -10.43
N ASN A 219 -10.03 -14.49 -10.77
CA ASN A 219 -10.24 -14.04 -12.16
C ASN A 219 -9.36 -12.82 -12.55
N SER A 220 -8.41 -12.39 -11.70
CA SER A 220 -7.55 -11.25 -11.97
C SER A 220 -6.71 -11.40 -13.25
N ARG A 221 -6.27 -12.63 -13.58
CA ARG A 221 -5.55 -12.90 -14.84
C ARG A 221 -6.44 -12.64 -16.06
N THR A 222 -7.58 -13.30 -16.12
CA THR A 222 -8.54 -13.16 -17.23
C THR A 222 -8.95 -11.71 -17.42
N PHE A 223 -9.16 -11.00 -16.32
CA PHE A 223 -9.45 -9.57 -16.36
C PHE A 223 -8.28 -8.76 -16.93
N LEU A 224 -7.05 -8.96 -16.43
CA LEU A 224 -5.89 -8.20 -16.91
C LEU A 224 -5.54 -8.52 -18.37
N GLU A 225 -5.72 -9.77 -18.83
CA GLU A 225 -5.54 -10.16 -20.24
C GLU A 225 -6.49 -9.42 -21.19
N SER A 226 -7.58 -8.82 -20.69
CA SER A 226 -8.47 -7.99 -21.51
C SER A 226 -8.00 -6.54 -21.68
N VAL A 227 -6.97 -6.11 -20.95
CA VAL A 227 -6.44 -4.72 -20.97
C VAL A 227 -4.94 -4.64 -21.30
N THR A 228 -4.27 -5.78 -21.50
CA THR A 228 -2.85 -5.86 -21.88
C THR A 228 -2.58 -7.04 -22.80
N ASP A 229 -1.62 -6.90 -23.70
CA ASP A 229 -1.13 -7.99 -24.57
C ASP A 229 -0.01 -8.81 -23.91
N ALA A 230 0.38 -8.49 -22.66
CA ALA A 230 1.42 -9.20 -21.96
C ALA A 230 0.98 -10.64 -21.61
N ASP A 231 1.91 -11.59 -21.74
CA ASP A 231 1.67 -12.96 -21.28
C ASP A 231 1.71 -13.02 -19.74
N LEU A 232 0.54 -13.20 -19.13
CA LEU A 232 0.36 -13.29 -17.69
C LEU A 232 0.33 -14.73 -17.18
N SER A 233 0.71 -15.73 -17.99
CA SER A 233 0.80 -17.14 -17.58
C SER A 233 1.76 -17.33 -16.39
N ASN A 234 1.69 -18.49 -15.76
CA ASN A 234 2.59 -18.80 -14.64
C ASN A 234 4.05 -18.94 -15.11
N GLU A 235 4.25 -19.36 -16.33
CA GLU A 235 5.54 -19.58 -16.97
C GLU A 235 6.20 -18.27 -17.35
N ALA A 236 5.46 -17.36 -17.97
CA ALA A 236 5.97 -16.07 -18.43
C ALA A 236 6.06 -15.05 -17.29
N PHE A 237 5.15 -15.12 -16.33
CA PHE A 237 5.10 -14.18 -15.19
C PHE A 237 4.97 -14.95 -13.85
N PRO A 238 6.06 -15.55 -13.34
CA PRO A 238 6.06 -16.29 -12.09
C PRO A 238 5.70 -15.43 -10.88
N PHE A 239 5.14 -16.04 -9.83
CA PHE A 239 4.89 -15.36 -8.55
C PHE A 239 6.19 -14.80 -7.96
N GLY A 240 6.11 -13.61 -7.35
CA GLY A 240 7.27 -12.93 -6.78
C GLY A 240 8.20 -12.32 -7.85
N THR A 241 7.67 -12.02 -9.04
CA THR A 241 8.41 -11.30 -10.08
C THR A 241 7.69 -10.05 -10.53
N SER A 242 8.43 -9.12 -11.11
CA SER A 242 7.91 -7.89 -11.70
C SER A 242 8.30 -7.79 -13.17
N GLN A 243 7.41 -7.22 -13.96
CA GLN A 243 7.64 -6.94 -15.39
C GLN A 243 7.00 -5.60 -15.75
N GLN A 244 7.47 -4.99 -16.82
CA GLN A 244 6.75 -3.88 -17.43
C GLN A 244 5.70 -4.43 -18.40
N ILE A 245 4.48 -3.96 -18.26
CA ILE A 245 3.35 -4.26 -19.15
C ILE A 245 2.72 -2.95 -19.63
N GLU A 246 2.01 -3.01 -20.74
CA GLU A 246 1.27 -1.86 -21.26
C GLU A 246 -0.21 -1.99 -20.90
N ILE A 247 -0.79 -0.93 -20.34
CA ILE A 247 -2.23 -0.80 -20.09
C ILE A 247 -2.70 0.53 -20.67
N GLY A 248 -3.50 0.46 -21.71
CA GLY A 248 -3.84 1.65 -22.50
C GLY A 248 -2.58 2.31 -23.07
N TYR A 249 -2.34 3.59 -22.73
CA TYR A 249 -1.15 4.34 -23.16
C TYR A 249 -0.03 4.35 -22.12
N ALA A 250 -0.17 3.62 -21.02
CA ALA A 250 0.80 3.62 -19.93
C ALA A 250 1.69 2.37 -19.95
N THR A 251 3.00 2.56 -19.77
CA THR A 251 3.88 1.49 -19.35
C THR A 251 3.88 1.40 -17.83
N VAL A 252 3.43 0.27 -17.30
CA VAL A 252 3.20 0.02 -15.88
C VAL A 252 4.16 -1.05 -15.40
N THR A 253 4.76 -0.86 -14.23
CA THR A 253 5.46 -1.97 -13.58
C THR A 253 4.43 -2.82 -12.83
N ALA A 254 4.21 -4.03 -13.31
CA ALA A 254 3.36 -5.00 -12.64
C ALA A 254 4.22 -5.92 -11.76
N LEU A 255 3.82 -6.12 -10.52
CA LEU A 255 4.44 -7.06 -9.58
C LEU A 255 3.42 -8.15 -9.27
N ARG A 256 3.74 -9.40 -9.62
CA ARG A 256 2.88 -10.53 -9.27
C ARG A 256 3.07 -10.91 -7.80
N MET A 257 2.27 -10.27 -6.98
CA MET A 257 2.22 -10.45 -5.54
C MET A 257 0.80 -10.23 -5.02
N THR A 258 0.51 -10.70 -3.82
CA THR A 258 -0.81 -10.54 -3.22
C THR A 258 -0.70 -10.36 -1.71
N TYR A 259 -1.55 -9.50 -1.16
CA TYR A 259 -1.75 -9.38 0.28
C TYR A 259 -3.10 -9.95 0.73
N VAL A 260 -3.93 -10.40 -0.20
CA VAL A 260 -5.24 -11.01 0.09
C VAL A 260 -5.22 -12.54 0.00
N GLY A 261 -4.11 -13.11 -0.50
CA GLY A 261 -3.91 -14.55 -0.60
C GLY A 261 -4.64 -15.22 -1.77
N GLU A 262 -5.07 -14.44 -2.77
CA GLU A 262 -5.56 -14.90 -4.06
C GLU A 262 -4.59 -14.51 -5.17
N LEU A 263 -4.82 -14.98 -6.39
CA LEU A 263 -4.08 -14.54 -7.57
C LEU A 263 -4.16 -13.01 -7.69
N GLY A 264 -3.06 -12.35 -8.04
CA GLY A 264 -3.10 -10.89 -8.18
C GLY A 264 -1.81 -10.26 -8.64
N TRP A 265 -1.93 -9.00 -9.02
CA TRP A 265 -0.85 -8.11 -9.40
C TRP A 265 -1.01 -6.74 -8.76
N GLU A 266 0.08 -6.18 -8.28
CA GLU A 266 0.20 -4.78 -7.93
C GLU A 266 0.75 -4.02 -9.13
N LEU A 267 0.00 -3.02 -9.59
CA LEU A 267 0.33 -2.20 -10.75
C LEU A 267 0.88 -0.86 -10.27
N TYR A 268 2.18 -0.64 -10.45
CA TYR A 268 2.85 0.61 -10.14
C TYR A 268 2.80 1.51 -11.37
N VAL A 269 1.83 2.41 -11.37
CA VAL A 269 1.48 3.31 -12.47
C VAL A 269 2.16 4.66 -12.24
N PRO A 270 2.93 5.22 -13.18
CA PRO A 270 3.40 6.60 -13.08
C PRO A 270 2.23 7.56 -12.83
N SER A 271 2.37 8.48 -11.88
CA SER A 271 1.25 9.26 -11.33
C SER A 271 0.46 10.04 -12.39
N GLU A 272 1.12 10.49 -13.47
CA GLU A 272 0.49 11.19 -14.59
C GLU A 272 -0.44 10.32 -15.41
N PHE A 273 -0.27 9.00 -15.40
CA PHE A 273 -1.14 8.03 -16.09
C PHE A 273 -2.20 7.41 -15.17
N ALA A 274 -2.21 7.76 -13.88
CA ALA A 274 -3.07 7.13 -12.89
C ALA A 274 -4.55 7.15 -13.30
N ALA A 275 -5.06 8.31 -13.73
CA ALA A 275 -6.46 8.46 -14.13
C ALA A 275 -6.79 7.60 -15.35
N HIS A 276 -5.92 7.61 -16.36
CA HIS A 276 -6.11 6.85 -17.59
C HIS A 276 -6.14 5.34 -17.32
N VAL A 277 -5.17 4.82 -16.55
CA VAL A 277 -5.13 3.39 -16.21
C VAL A 277 -6.33 2.99 -15.36
N PHE A 278 -6.71 3.81 -14.37
CA PHE A 278 -7.89 3.53 -13.55
C PHE A 278 -9.17 3.46 -14.40
N GLU A 279 -9.38 4.40 -15.31
CA GLU A 279 -10.52 4.41 -16.23
C GLU A 279 -10.49 3.18 -17.14
N THR A 280 -9.35 2.87 -17.75
CA THR A 280 -9.20 1.66 -18.58
C THR A 280 -9.60 0.40 -17.82
N LEU A 281 -9.12 0.25 -16.57
CA LEU A 281 -9.46 -0.90 -15.73
C LEU A 281 -10.94 -0.93 -15.34
N THR A 282 -11.52 0.22 -14.99
CA THR A 282 -12.92 0.26 -14.53
C THR A 282 -13.92 0.12 -15.68
N ASP A 283 -13.62 0.67 -16.87
CA ASP A 283 -14.49 0.57 -18.04
C ASP A 283 -14.60 -0.88 -18.51
N VAL A 284 -13.46 -1.57 -18.68
CA VAL A 284 -13.45 -3.01 -19.03
C VAL A 284 -13.94 -3.86 -17.86
N GLY A 285 -13.71 -3.41 -16.64
CA GLY A 285 -14.12 -4.07 -15.41
C GLY A 285 -15.62 -4.33 -15.30
N VAL A 286 -16.45 -3.55 -15.99
CA VAL A 286 -17.91 -3.75 -16.02
C VAL A 286 -18.28 -5.13 -16.57
N ASP A 287 -17.61 -5.58 -17.62
CA ASP A 287 -17.86 -6.88 -18.26
C ASP A 287 -17.32 -8.06 -17.43
N HIS A 288 -16.51 -7.78 -16.42
CA HIS A 288 -15.88 -8.75 -15.52
C HIS A 288 -16.44 -8.72 -14.09
N ASP A 289 -17.49 -7.93 -13.83
CA ASP A 289 -18.01 -7.70 -12.47
C ASP A 289 -16.90 -7.26 -11.48
N LEU A 290 -15.93 -6.44 -11.95
CA LEU A 290 -14.85 -5.90 -11.13
C LEU A 290 -15.43 -5.11 -9.97
N LYS A 291 -14.97 -5.41 -8.75
CA LYS A 291 -15.39 -4.70 -7.55
C LYS A 291 -14.28 -3.76 -7.06
N LEU A 292 -14.59 -2.48 -6.89
CA LEU A 292 -13.71 -1.61 -6.08
C LEU A 292 -13.79 -2.05 -4.62
N ALA A 293 -12.64 -2.16 -3.96
CA ALA A 293 -12.57 -2.66 -2.59
C ALA A 293 -11.62 -1.82 -1.73
N GLY A 294 -12.00 -1.69 -0.46
CA GLY A 294 -11.30 -0.85 0.50
C GLY A 294 -10.47 -1.62 1.53
N TYR A 295 -9.85 -0.85 2.41
CA TYR A 295 -8.92 -1.40 3.41
C TYR A 295 -9.62 -2.28 4.47
N HIS A 296 -10.94 -2.13 4.71
CA HIS A 296 -11.65 -3.03 5.62
C HIS A 296 -11.75 -4.45 5.04
N ALA A 297 -12.03 -4.57 3.75
CA ALA A 297 -12.00 -5.86 3.06
C ALA A 297 -10.57 -6.42 2.98
N LEU A 298 -9.58 -5.58 2.64
CA LEU A 298 -8.17 -5.98 2.57
C LEU A 298 -7.68 -6.57 3.90
N ASP A 299 -7.99 -5.92 5.01
CA ASP A 299 -7.58 -6.38 6.36
C ASP A 299 -8.24 -7.71 6.72
N SER A 300 -9.52 -7.88 6.44
CA SER A 300 -10.21 -9.15 6.62
C SER A 300 -9.61 -10.28 5.76
N LEU A 301 -9.35 -10.00 4.49
CA LEU A 301 -8.78 -10.95 3.54
C LEU A 301 -7.38 -11.45 3.95
N ARG A 302 -6.49 -10.54 4.35
CA ARG A 302 -5.15 -10.91 4.79
C ARG A 302 -5.17 -11.74 6.09
N LEU A 303 -6.08 -11.41 7.02
CA LEU A 303 -6.27 -12.15 8.28
C LEU A 303 -6.68 -13.60 8.03
N GLU A 304 -7.61 -13.87 7.12
CA GLU A 304 -8.02 -15.23 6.76
C GLU A 304 -6.86 -16.10 6.27
N LYS A 305 -5.90 -15.50 5.57
CA LYS A 305 -4.69 -16.20 5.08
C LYS A 305 -3.57 -16.23 6.11
N GLY A 306 -3.77 -15.62 7.28
CA GLY A 306 -2.79 -15.58 8.35
C GLY A 306 -1.61 -14.66 8.05
N TYR A 307 -1.72 -13.72 7.12
CA TYR A 307 -0.69 -12.70 6.87
C TYR A 307 -0.62 -11.74 8.05
N ARG A 308 0.56 -11.55 8.58
CA ARG A 308 0.80 -10.68 9.74
C ARG A 308 1.11 -9.27 9.28
N HIS A 309 0.61 -8.31 10.03
CA HIS A 309 0.92 -6.91 9.89
C HIS A 309 1.87 -6.53 11.04
N TRP A 310 3.14 -6.29 10.72
CA TRP A 310 4.11 -5.86 11.72
C TRP A 310 3.76 -4.48 12.27
N GLY A 311 3.93 -4.31 13.58
CA GLY A 311 3.52 -3.10 14.30
C GLY A 311 2.02 -3.04 14.61
N HIS A 312 1.24 -4.09 14.26
CA HIS A 312 -0.18 -4.22 14.55
C HIS A 312 -0.51 -5.58 15.16
N ASP A 313 -0.28 -6.68 14.43
CA ASP A 313 -0.53 -8.05 14.93
C ASP A 313 0.66 -8.60 15.71
N ILE A 314 1.85 -8.21 15.33
CA ILE A 314 3.13 -8.59 15.94
C ILE A 314 4.02 -7.36 16.09
N THR A 315 4.86 -7.34 17.14
CA THR A 315 5.81 -6.26 17.47
C THR A 315 7.19 -6.84 17.76
#